data_c941cecf9fc0600fb59ed19ba0866d10
#
_entry.id   c941cecf9fc0600fb59ed19ba0866d10
#
_cell.length_a   1.000
_cell.length_b   1.000
_cell.length_c   1.000
_cell.angle_alpha   90.00
_cell.angle_beta   90.00
_cell.angle_gamma   90.00
#
_symmetry.space_group_name_H-M   'P 1'
#
loop_
_entity.id
_entity.type
_entity.pdbx_description
1 polymer ?
#
loop_
_entity_poly.entity_id
_entity_poly.type
_entity_poly.pdbx_seq_one_letter_code
_entity_poly.pdbx_strand_id
1 'polypeptide(L)'
;MKIEEKRHGETARQYAYRTLRENIISLDLEPGAPFNDVEMSQMIGISRTPVREAVIQLSEESRIIEIFPQRGMRIALIDVDLVEEARFLRLVLEKAAVELVCGQADEEDLQWLDENIRLQEFYLEGGSFRKLLELDNEMHRKLFSICRKELTYEMSQRLAIHYDRIRSLSVAAVKDH
;
A
#
# COMPACT_ATOMS: atom_id res chain seq x y z
N MET A 1 7.58 -7.37 -11.94
CA MET A 1 7.40 -5.97 -11.52
C MET A 1 6.53 -5.25 -12.54
N LYS A 2 5.53 -4.50 -12.10
CA LYS A 2 4.66 -3.67 -12.95
C LYS A 2 5.19 -2.24 -12.95
N ILE A 3 5.25 -1.64 -14.14
CA ILE A 3 5.71 -0.26 -14.30
C ILE A 3 4.55 0.53 -14.92
N GLU A 4 3.94 1.39 -14.11
CA GLU A 4 2.94 2.33 -14.58
C GLU A 4 3.61 3.58 -15.11
N GLU A 5 2.92 4.32 -15.96
CA GLU A 5 3.43 5.59 -16.47
C GLU A 5 3.61 6.62 -15.36
N LYS A 6 4.57 7.50 -15.54
CA LYS A 6 4.83 8.61 -14.65
C LYS A 6 3.65 9.58 -14.69
N ARG A 7 3.13 9.95 -13.52
CA ARG A 7 1.98 10.87 -13.40
C ARG A 7 2.39 12.31 -13.72
N HIS A 8 1.43 13.09 -14.19
CA HIS A 8 1.69 14.51 -14.46
C HIS A 8 2.13 15.25 -13.19
N GLY A 9 3.22 16.00 -13.27
CA GLY A 9 3.79 16.74 -12.12
C GLY A 9 4.62 15.91 -11.14
N GLU A 10 4.66 14.58 -11.29
CA GLU A 10 5.47 13.69 -10.44
C GLU A 10 6.97 13.87 -10.74
N THR A 11 7.80 14.06 -9.72
CA THR A 11 9.26 14.05 -9.89
C THR A 11 9.78 12.64 -10.18
N ALA A 12 11.00 12.51 -10.69
CA ALA A 12 11.61 11.20 -10.93
C ALA A 12 11.75 10.37 -9.62
N ARG A 13 12.05 11.03 -8.49
CA ARG A 13 12.13 10.40 -7.17
C ARG A 13 10.74 9.90 -6.69
N GLN A 14 9.72 10.71 -6.83
CA GLN A 14 8.35 10.33 -6.45
C GLN A 14 7.84 9.16 -7.29
N TYR A 15 8.14 9.16 -8.59
CA TYR A 15 7.83 8.07 -9.49
C TYR A 15 8.54 6.78 -9.09
N ALA A 16 9.85 6.84 -8.81
CA ALA A 16 10.59 5.68 -8.32
C ALA A 16 10.04 5.16 -6.99
N TYR A 17 9.78 6.05 -6.05
CA TYR A 17 9.22 5.72 -4.74
C TYR A 17 7.87 4.99 -4.87
N ARG A 18 6.94 5.55 -5.64
CA ARG A 18 5.63 4.94 -5.89
C ARG A 18 5.75 3.59 -6.57
N THR A 19 6.52 3.50 -7.65
CA THR A 19 6.71 2.26 -8.41
C THR A 19 7.31 1.15 -7.55
N LEU A 20 8.35 1.44 -6.80
CA LEU A 20 8.99 0.46 -5.91
C LEU A 20 8.04 0.04 -4.78
N ARG A 21 7.40 1.01 -4.11
CA ARG A 21 6.46 0.75 -3.01
C ARG A 21 5.30 -0.15 -3.46
N GLU A 22 4.67 0.16 -4.58
CA GLU A 22 3.54 -0.62 -5.11
C GLU A 22 3.95 -2.05 -5.45
N ASN A 23 5.12 -2.25 -6.07
CA ASN A 23 5.61 -3.59 -6.42
C ASN A 23 6.08 -4.40 -5.21
N ILE A 24 6.56 -3.76 -4.13
CA ILE A 24 6.89 -4.43 -2.87
C ILE A 24 5.60 -4.85 -2.13
N ILE A 25 4.57 -4.02 -2.13
CA ILE A 25 3.27 -4.33 -1.52
C ILE A 25 2.55 -5.44 -2.28
N SER A 26 2.55 -5.40 -3.61
CA SER A 26 1.92 -6.43 -4.45
C SER A 26 2.71 -7.74 -4.53
N LEU A 27 3.89 -7.81 -3.90
CA LEU A 27 4.82 -8.94 -3.92
C LEU A 27 5.43 -9.25 -5.30
N ASP A 28 5.28 -8.35 -6.27
CA ASP A 28 6.03 -8.42 -7.54
C ASP A 28 7.54 -8.28 -7.30
N LEU A 29 7.93 -7.62 -6.19
CA LEU A 29 9.24 -7.65 -5.58
C LEU A 29 9.13 -8.44 -4.27
N GLU A 30 9.60 -9.70 -4.31
CA GLU A 30 9.36 -10.67 -3.25
C GLU A 30 10.12 -10.36 -1.94
N PRO A 31 9.56 -10.70 -0.77
CA PRO A 31 10.27 -10.60 0.50
C PRO A 31 11.57 -11.41 0.49
N GLY A 32 12.66 -10.80 0.96
CA GLY A 32 13.99 -11.42 1.00
C GLY A 32 14.76 -11.39 -0.32
N ALA A 33 14.14 -11.00 -1.43
CA ALA A 33 14.82 -10.92 -2.72
C ALA A 33 15.96 -9.89 -2.70
N PRO A 34 17.10 -10.19 -3.35
CA PRO A 34 18.16 -9.20 -3.53
C PRO A 34 17.64 -8.02 -4.35
N PHE A 35 18.11 -6.82 -4.00
CA PHE A 35 17.69 -5.59 -4.64
C PHE A 35 18.90 -4.81 -5.17
N ASN A 36 18.80 -4.34 -6.40
CA ASN A 36 19.84 -3.60 -7.08
C ASN A 36 19.29 -2.30 -7.69
N ASP A 37 19.77 -1.15 -7.20
CA ASP A 37 19.33 0.17 -7.66
C ASP A 37 19.68 0.46 -9.13
N VAL A 38 20.73 -0.16 -9.67
CA VAL A 38 21.11 -0.02 -11.09
C VAL A 38 20.11 -0.76 -11.98
N GLU A 39 19.80 -2.01 -11.65
CA GLU A 39 18.79 -2.79 -12.39
C GLU A 39 17.43 -2.11 -12.36
N MET A 40 17.01 -1.63 -11.17
CA MET A 40 15.75 -0.93 -11.03
C MET A 40 15.70 0.37 -11.84
N SER A 41 16.80 1.11 -11.90
CA SER A 41 16.87 2.32 -12.72
C SER A 41 16.70 2.03 -14.22
N GLN A 42 17.28 0.93 -14.69
CA GLN A 42 17.11 0.48 -16.08
C GLN A 42 15.68 0.03 -16.36
N MET A 43 15.08 -0.76 -15.45
CA MET A 43 13.71 -1.25 -15.59
C MET A 43 12.68 -0.10 -15.57
N ILE A 44 12.84 0.87 -14.65
CA ILE A 44 11.93 2.01 -14.50
C ILE A 44 12.16 3.07 -15.60
N GLY A 45 13.33 3.04 -16.27
CA GLY A 45 13.66 3.99 -17.35
C GLY A 45 14.06 5.39 -16.86
N ILE A 46 14.64 5.50 -15.65
CA ILE A 46 15.14 6.75 -15.08
C ILE A 46 16.59 6.62 -14.58
N SER A 47 17.24 7.73 -14.26
CA SER A 47 18.59 7.70 -13.74
C SER A 47 18.68 7.05 -12.35
N ARG A 48 19.86 6.54 -11.98
CA ARG A 48 20.10 5.84 -10.71
C ARG A 48 19.88 6.73 -9.47
N THR A 49 20.20 8.01 -9.54
CA THR A 49 20.12 8.93 -8.39
C THR A 49 18.72 8.97 -7.77
N PRO A 50 17.63 9.29 -8.51
CA PRO A 50 16.27 9.32 -7.95
C PRO A 50 15.81 7.94 -7.45
N VAL A 51 16.26 6.83 -8.06
CA VAL A 51 15.97 5.48 -7.55
C VAL A 51 16.63 5.28 -6.19
N ARG A 52 17.92 5.64 -6.04
CA ARG A 52 18.64 5.51 -4.77
C ARG A 52 18.03 6.37 -3.67
N GLU A 53 17.60 7.60 -3.98
CA GLU A 53 16.90 8.47 -3.04
C GLU A 53 15.56 7.85 -2.59
N ALA A 54 14.80 7.27 -3.51
CA ALA A 54 13.56 6.56 -3.21
C ALA A 54 13.79 5.32 -2.33
N VAL A 55 14.86 4.57 -2.60
CA VAL A 55 15.27 3.40 -1.79
C VAL A 55 15.62 3.80 -0.37
N ILE A 56 16.40 4.86 -0.18
CA ILE A 56 16.74 5.37 1.15
C ILE A 56 15.47 5.77 1.89
N GLN A 57 14.58 6.51 1.23
CA GLN A 57 13.30 6.93 1.80
C GLN A 57 12.43 5.73 2.22
N LEU A 58 12.30 4.70 1.38
CA LEU A 58 11.56 3.47 1.70
C LEU A 58 12.18 2.67 2.84
N SER A 59 13.52 2.68 2.94
CA SER A 59 14.23 2.05 4.05
C SER A 59 14.00 2.76 5.38
N GLU A 60 14.02 4.10 5.39
CA GLU A 60 13.86 4.91 6.60
C GLU A 60 12.40 4.99 7.07
N GLU A 61 11.46 5.22 6.16
CA GLU A 61 10.05 5.44 6.51
C GLU A 61 9.29 4.16 6.85
N SER A 62 9.59 3.05 6.18
CA SER A 62 8.76 1.85 6.25
C SER A 62 9.53 0.54 6.41
N ARG A 63 10.84 0.60 6.43
CA ARG A 63 11.72 -0.56 6.63
C ARG A 63 11.49 -1.71 5.63
N ILE A 64 10.94 -1.43 4.45
CA ILE A 64 10.64 -2.45 3.43
C ILE A 64 11.81 -2.75 2.50
N ILE A 65 12.88 -1.96 2.56
CA ILE A 65 14.16 -2.23 1.92
C ILE A 65 15.25 -2.17 2.98
N GLU A 66 16.06 -3.21 3.07
CA GLU A 66 17.23 -3.26 3.95
C GLU A 66 18.49 -2.92 3.16
N ILE A 67 19.27 -1.97 3.68
CA ILE A 67 20.52 -1.51 3.09
C ILE A 67 21.67 -2.01 3.98
N PHE A 68 22.50 -2.89 3.42
CA PHE A 68 23.69 -3.41 4.10
C PHE A 68 24.92 -2.71 3.56
N PRO A 69 25.64 -1.91 4.36
CA PRO A 69 26.86 -1.26 3.92
C PRO A 69 27.84 -2.26 3.28
N GLN A 70 28.28 -1.97 2.06
CA GLN A 70 29.21 -2.78 1.25
C GLN A 70 28.73 -4.19 0.89
N ARG A 71 27.52 -4.60 1.29
CA ARG A 71 26.94 -5.94 1.04
C ARG A 71 25.71 -5.92 0.14
N GLY A 72 25.24 -4.74 -0.26
CA GLY A 72 24.08 -4.58 -1.13
C GLY A 72 22.78 -4.27 -0.40
N MET A 73 21.68 -4.59 -1.03
CA MET A 73 20.34 -4.31 -0.54
C MET A 73 19.44 -5.52 -0.77
N ARG A 74 18.38 -5.64 0.01
CA ARG A 74 17.32 -6.63 -0.23
C ARG A 74 15.94 -6.07 0.15
N ILE A 75 14.91 -6.66 -0.42
CA ILE A 75 13.55 -6.44 0.04
C ILE A 75 13.42 -7.08 1.43
N ALA A 76 12.99 -6.30 2.42
CA ALA A 76 12.84 -6.81 3.78
C ALA A 76 11.82 -7.95 3.84
N LEU A 77 12.01 -8.89 4.75
CA LEU A 77 10.97 -9.84 5.12
C LEU A 77 9.76 -9.11 5.69
N ILE A 78 8.62 -9.77 5.71
CA ILE A 78 7.42 -9.21 6.36
C ILE A 78 7.67 -9.26 7.87
N ASP A 79 7.64 -8.11 8.50
CA ASP A 79 7.80 -7.97 9.95
C ASP A 79 6.44 -8.12 10.62
N VAL A 80 6.28 -9.22 11.39
CA VAL A 80 5.01 -9.57 12.04
C VAL A 80 4.66 -8.60 13.16
N ASP A 81 5.66 -8.08 13.88
CA ASP A 81 5.43 -7.11 14.94
C ASP A 81 4.88 -5.80 14.36
N LEU A 82 5.43 -5.34 13.23
CA LEU A 82 4.90 -4.16 12.52
C LEU A 82 3.50 -4.42 11.93
N VAL A 83 3.18 -5.65 11.55
CA VAL A 83 1.83 -6.02 11.12
C VAL A 83 0.83 -5.88 12.26
N GLU A 84 1.17 -6.37 13.46
CA GLU A 84 0.30 -6.27 14.64
C GLU A 84 0.11 -4.81 15.10
N GLU A 85 1.17 -4.01 15.10
CA GLU A 85 1.11 -2.56 15.38
C GLU A 85 0.19 -1.83 14.38
N ALA A 86 0.35 -2.10 13.09
CA ALA A 86 -0.49 -1.50 12.05
C ALA A 86 -1.97 -1.91 12.20
N ARG A 87 -2.22 -3.19 12.51
CA ARG A 87 -3.56 -3.72 12.75
C ARG A 87 -4.23 -3.09 13.97
N PHE A 88 -3.47 -2.93 15.07
CA PHE A 88 -3.96 -2.25 16.27
C PHE A 88 -4.32 -0.80 15.98
N LEU A 89 -3.40 -0.04 15.34
CA LEU A 89 -3.64 1.35 15.00
C LEU A 89 -4.87 1.51 14.09
N ARG A 90 -4.97 0.67 13.07
CA ARG A 90 -6.11 0.65 12.15
C ARG A 90 -7.42 0.44 12.90
N LEU A 91 -7.50 -0.58 13.76
CA LEU A 91 -8.70 -0.89 14.55
C LEU A 91 -9.14 0.32 15.40
N VAL A 92 -8.21 0.97 16.10
CA VAL A 92 -8.52 2.12 16.97
C VAL A 92 -9.01 3.31 16.15
N LEU A 93 -8.31 3.64 15.08
CA LEU A 93 -8.64 4.81 14.26
C LEU A 93 -9.94 4.60 13.46
N GLU A 94 -10.15 3.42 12.89
CA GLU A 94 -11.36 3.13 12.12
C GLU A 94 -12.59 3.10 13.01
N LYS A 95 -12.50 2.54 14.22
CA LYS A 95 -13.61 2.58 15.18
C LYS A 95 -14.02 4.02 15.49
N ALA A 96 -13.06 4.89 15.78
CA ALA A 96 -13.30 6.29 16.03
C ALA A 96 -13.85 7.03 14.79
N ALA A 97 -13.34 6.70 13.59
CA ALA A 97 -13.84 7.26 12.34
C ALA A 97 -15.29 6.87 12.06
N VAL A 98 -15.66 5.59 12.23
CA VAL A 98 -17.03 5.10 12.03
C VAL A 98 -18.01 5.78 12.99
N GLU A 99 -17.64 5.98 14.26
CA GLU A 99 -18.47 6.71 15.24
C GLU A 99 -18.76 8.14 14.76
N LEU A 100 -17.79 8.82 14.17
CA LEU A 100 -17.97 10.15 13.59
C LEU A 100 -18.81 10.12 12.31
N VAL A 101 -18.57 9.15 11.44
CA VAL A 101 -19.32 8.97 10.17
C VAL A 101 -20.81 8.81 10.42
N CYS A 102 -21.23 8.07 11.45
CA CYS A 102 -22.65 7.89 11.80
C CYS A 102 -23.39 9.21 12.06
N GLY A 103 -22.67 10.28 12.44
CA GLY A 103 -23.26 11.60 12.68
C GLY A 103 -23.03 12.63 11.55
N GLN A 104 -22.24 12.30 10.54
CA GLN A 104 -21.78 13.24 9.52
C GLN A 104 -22.06 12.82 8.07
N ALA A 105 -22.25 11.50 7.83
CA ALA A 105 -22.55 10.99 6.49
C ALA A 105 -23.88 11.52 5.96
N ASP A 106 -23.88 11.96 4.73
CA ASP A 106 -25.09 12.30 3.98
C ASP A 106 -25.57 11.12 3.11
N GLU A 107 -26.67 11.32 2.39
CA GLU A 107 -27.27 10.29 1.53
C GLU A 107 -26.34 9.87 0.39
N GLU A 108 -25.57 10.80 -0.17
CA GLU A 108 -24.60 10.51 -1.24
C GLU A 108 -23.43 9.67 -0.72
N ASP A 109 -22.96 9.95 0.48
CA ASP A 109 -21.94 9.16 1.16
C ASP A 109 -22.40 7.70 1.41
N LEU A 110 -23.63 7.54 1.89
CA LEU A 110 -24.22 6.23 2.16
C LEU A 110 -24.42 5.43 0.87
N GLN A 111 -24.88 6.08 -0.19
CA GLN A 111 -25.04 5.45 -1.50
C GLN A 111 -23.69 5.00 -2.06
N TRP A 112 -22.65 5.84 -1.95
CA TRP A 112 -21.30 5.48 -2.38
C TRP A 112 -20.75 4.26 -1.62
N LEU A 113 -20.94 4.21 -0.31
CA LEU A 113 -20.52 3.08 0.52
C LEU A 113 -21.26 1.78 0.13
N ASP A 114 -22.55 1.86 -0.11
CA ASP A 114 -23.36 0.71 -0.55
C ASP A 114 -22.91 0.18 -1.91
N GLU A 115 -22.65 1.07 -2.88
CA GLU A 115 -22.11 0.70 -4.19
C GLU A 115 -20.73 0.05 -4.07
N ASN A 116 -19.85 0.59 -3.24
CA ASN A 116 -18.53 0.03 -3.01
C ASN A 116 -18.61 -1.39 -2.43
N ILE A 117 -19.49 -1.62 -1.44
CA ILE A 117 -19.70 -2.95 -0.83
C ILE A 117 -20.20 -3.94 -1.87
N ARG A 118 -21.17 -3.58 -2.71
CA ARG A 118 -21.68 -4.45 -3.79
C ARG A 118 -20.59 -4.81 -4.80
N LEU A 119 -19.70 -3.87 -5.13
CA LEU A 119 -18.56 -4.14 -5.99
C LEU A 119 -17.55 -5.08 -5.32
N GLN A 120 -17.31 -4.94 -4.00
CA GLN A 120 -16.48 -5.86 -3.26
C GLN A 120 -17.04 -7.29 -3.28
N GLU A 121 -18.35 -7.46 -3.06
CA GLU A 121 -19.04 -8.75 -3.14
C GLU A 121 -18.90 -9.37 -4.54
N PHE A 122 -19.13 -8.58 -5.60
CA PHE A 122 -18.97 -9.02 -6.97
C PHE A 122 -17.55 -9.51 -7.29
N TYR A 123 -16.52 -8.78 -6.86
CA TYR A 123 -15.13 -9.18 -7.11
C TYR A 123 -14.67 -10.31 -6.20
N LEU A 124 -15.25 -10.48 -5.02
CA LEU A 124 -15.02 -11.62 -4.15
C LEU A 124 -15.53 -12.91 -4.81
N GLU A 125 -16.77 -12.93 -5.33
CA GLU A 125 -17.36 -14.06 -6.03
C GLU A 125 -16.61 -14.35 -7.36
N GLY A 126 -16.18 -13.31 -8.08
CA GLY A 126 -15.43 -13.43 -9.31
C GLY A 126 -13.94 -13.78 -9.14
N GLY A 127 -13.45 -13.97 -7.89
CA GLY A 127 -12.06 -14.32 -7.61
C GLY A 127 -11.05 -13.23 -7.95
N SER A 128 -11.49 -11.98 -8.14
CA SER A 128 -10.60 -10.85 -8.45
C SER A 128 -10.15 -10.12 -7.17
N PHE A 129 -9.39 -10.83 -6.35
CA PHE A 129 -8.96 -10.35 -5.02
C PHE A 129 -8.15 -9.06 -5.04
N ARG A 130 -7.40 -8.79 -6.12
CA ARG A 130 -6.70 -7.51 -6.27
C ARG A 130 -7.68 -6.33 -6.30
N LYS A 131 -8.76 -6.47 -7.09
CA LYS A 131 -9.82 -5.47 -7.16
C LYS A 131 -10.55 -5.33 -5.82
N LEU A 132 -10.77 -6.45 -5.14
CA LEU A 132 -11.33 -6.44 -3.78
C LEU A 132 -10.48 -5.61 -2.82
N LEU A 133 -9.14 -5.78 -2.80
CA LEU A 133 -8.24 -5.00 -1.95
C LEU A 133 -8.21 -3.51 -2.32
N GLU A 134 -8.29 -3.18 -3.62
CA GLU A 134 -8.37 -1.79 -4.08
C GLU A 134 -9.64 -1.12 -3.54
N LEU A 135 -10.80 -1.75 -3.70
CA LEU A 135 -12.10 -1.25 -3.23
C LEU A 135 -12.18 -1.17 -1.69
N ASP A 136 -11.63 -2.15 -0.98
CA ASP A 136 -11.54 -2.12 0.47
C ASP A 136 -10.72 -0.90 0.95
N ASN A 137 -9.58 -0.63 0.32
CA ASN A 137 -8.78 0.55 0.65
C ASN A 137 -9.50 1.86 0.31
N GLU A 138 -10.27 1.91 -0.78
CA GLU A 138 -11.11 3.07 -1.13
C GLU A 138 -12.21 3.29 -0.10
N MET A 139 -12.88 2.24 0.37
CA MET A 139 -13.89 2.32 1.41
C MET A 139 -13.33 2.90 2.70
N HIS A 140 -12.20 2.39 3.17
CA HIS A 140 -11.57 2.92 4.38
C HIS A 140 -11.16 4.39 4.22
N ARG A 141 -10.60 4.77 3.07
CA ARG A 141 -10.28 6.19 2.77
C ARG A 141 -11.54 7.06 2.81
N LYS A 142 -12.65 6.59 2.23
CA LYS A 142 -13.92 7.31 2.21
C LYS A 142 -14.44 7.58 3.61
N LEU A 143 -14.39 6.61 4.53
CA LEU A 143 -14.77 6.80 5.94
C LEU A 143 -14.02 7.96 6.60
N PHE A 144 -12.71 8.01 6.39
CA PHE A 144 -11.90 9.13 6.93
C PHE A 144 -12.18 10.46 6.24
N SER A 145 -12.53 10.45 4.95
CA SER A 145 -12.92 11.66 4.22
C SER A 145 -14.22 12.23 4.72
N ILE A 146 -15.25 11.41 4.95
CA ILE A 146 -16.55 11.85 5.50
C ILE A 146 -16.35 12.58 6.82
N CYS A 147 -15.53 12.04 7.71
CA CYS A 147 -15.28 12.67 9.01
C CYS A 147 -14.12 13.71 9.00
N ARG A 148 -13.61 14.10 7.81
CA ARG A 148 -12.55 15.10 7.61
C ARG A 148 -11.26 14.77 8.37
N LYS A 149 -10.83 13.50 8.30
CA LYS A 149 -9.63 12.96 8.93
C LYS A 149 -8.65 12.35 7.92
N GLU A 150 -8.60 12.88 6.70
CA GLU A 150 -7.76 12.38 5.61
C GLU A 150 -6.28 12.29 5.99
N LEU A 151 -5.77 13.32 6.69
CA LEU A 151 -4.38 13.32 7.14
C LEU A 151 -4.10 12.17 8.14
N THR A 152 -5.05 11.86 9.02
CA THR A 152 -4.95 10.73 9.95
C THR A 152 -4.86 9.41 9.19
N TYR A 153 -5.68 9.23 8.16
CA TYR A 153 -5.62 8.08 7.27
C TYR A 153 -4.26 7.98 6.57
N GLU A 154 -3.78 9.06 5.95
CA GLU A 154 -2.48 9.09 5.27
C GLU A 154 -1.32 8.72 6.20
N MET A 155 -1.34 9.23 7.43
CA MET A 155 -0.32 8.88 8.43
C MET A 155 -0.37 7.40 8.83
N SER A 156 -1.56 6.83 9.00
CA SER A 156 -1.72 5.40 9.33
C SER A 156 -1.21 4.49 8.20
N GLN A 157 -1.36 4.90 6.94
CA GLN A 157 -0.91 4.15 5.77
C GLN A 157 0.62 3.97 5.69
N ARG A 158 1.39 4.81 6.40
CA ARG A 158 2.85 4.64 6.48
C ARG A 158 3.26 3.41 7.29
N LEU A 159 2.50 3.08 8.32
CA LEU A 159 2.71 1.87 9.12
C LEU A 159 2.08 0.62 8.51
N ALA A 160 1.08 0.79 7.63
CA ALA A 160 0.30 -0.31 7.08
C ALA A 160 1.04 -1.17 6.04
N ILE A 161 2.25 -0.80 5.60
CA ILE A 161 2.91 -1.45 4.46
C ILE A 161 3.16 -2.94 4.70
N HIS A 162 3.66 -3.35 5.87
CA HIS A 162 3.85 -4.77 6.19
C HIS A 162 2.51 -5.51 6.29
N TYR A 163 1.48 -4.87 6.81
CA TYR A 163 0.10 -5.38 6.85
C TYR A 163 -0.47 -5.55 5.43
N ASP A 164 -0.29 -4.58 4.53
CA ASP A 164 -0.74 -4.67 3.14
C ASP A 164 -0.04 -5.80 2.38
N ARG A 165 1.23 -6.07 2.68
CA ARG A 165 1.98 -7.21 2.11
C ARG A 165 1.41 -8.56 2.57
N ILE A 166 1.00 -8.69 3.84
CA ILE A 166 0.29 -9.90 4.33
C ILE A 166 -1.05 -10.05 3.63
N ARG A 167 -1.81 -8.98 3.44
CA ARG A 167 -3.07 -9.03 2.70
C ARG A 167 -2.85 -9.51 1.27
N SER A 168 -1.81 -8.99 0.58
CA SER A 168 -1.44 -9.43 -0.76
C SER A 168 -1.02 -10.91 -0.80
N LEU A 169 -0.31 -11.39 0.22
CA LEU A 169 0.09 -12.79 0.36
C LEU A 169 -1.12 -13.71 0.55
N SER A 170 -2.07 -13.32 1.41
CA SER A 170 -3.30 -14.09 1.66
C SER A 170 -4.13 -14.24 0.38
N VAL A 171 -4.17 -13.19 -0.43
CA VAL A 171 -4.83 -13.19 -1.75
C VAL A 171 -4.13 -14.13 -2.74
N ALA A 172 -2.79 -14.15 -2.75
CA ALA A 172 -2.03 -15.06 -3.61
C ALA A 172 -2.28 -16.53 -3.23
N ALA A 173 -2.32 -16.85 -1.92
CA ALA A 173 -2.54 -18.20 -1.42
C ALA A 173 -3.93 -18.78 -1.78
N VAL A 174 -4.95 -17.93 -1.95
CA VAL A 174 -6.29 -18.40 -2.37
C VAL A 174 -6.36 -18.75 -3.86
N LYS A 175 -5.45 -18.23 -4.70
CA LYS A 175 -5.41 -18.55 -6.13
C LYS A 175 -4.77 -19.90 -6.44
N ASP A 176 -4.00 -20.46 -5.51
CA ASP A 176 -3.27 -21.73 -5.70
C ASP A 176 -4.08 -22.95 -5.22
N HIS A 177 -5.34 -22.75 -4.83
CA HIS A 177 -6.31 -23.78 -4.44
C HIS A 177 -7.57 -23.75 -5.32
#